data_0ac6ba95e89ef8dfd800df3c5b44b7bd
#
_entry.id   0ac6ba95e89ef8dfd800df3c5b44b7bd
#
_cell.length_a   1.000
_cell.length_b   1.000
_cell.length_c   1.000
_cell.angle_alpha   90.00
_cell.angle_beta   90.00
_cell.angle_gamma   90.00
#
_symmetry.space_group_name_H-M   'P 1'
#
loop_
_entity.id
_entity.type
_entity.pdbx_description
1 polymer ?
#
loop_
_entity_poly.entity_id
_entity_poly.type
_entity_poly.pdbx_seq_one_letter_code
_entity_poly.pdbx_strand_id
1 'polypeptide(L)'
;MNRFISILQFMTRIPIRIETGFDEEFHKSIVYFPLVGFVIGVITYIFGWLSLTIFDPFISAIVITLIEVLTTGGLHIDGLGDTFDAIYSNRDKERILEIMKDSRLGTNSLLAIMFLILLKVGFINSLVQNGLLWLVIFMPVIGRIGVMMMTYKTVTPRAKGMGNLFIGKGTMGMIITAIVYSSILIILLGKFIFLQ
;
A
#
# COMPACT_ATOMS: atom_id res chain seq x y z
N MET A 1 -4.23 -4.87 23.61
CA MET A 1 -4.78 -4.07 22.49
C MET A 1 -4.45 -4.75 21.17
N ASN A 2 -5.38 -4.81 20.23
CA ASN A 2 -5.15 -5.51 18.96
C ASN A 2 -4.49 -4.59 17.92
N ARG A 3 -3.15 -4.50 17.95
CA ARG A 3 -2.34 -3.64 17.08
C ARG A 3 -2.58 -3.90 15.58
N PHE A 4 -2.94 -5.12 15.21
CA PHE A 4 -3.27 -5.43 13.83
C PHE A 4 -4.55 -4.69 13.39
N ILE A 5 -5.58 -4.68 14.24
CA ILE A 5 -6.82 -3.94 13.91
C ILE A 5 -6.54 -2.44 13.80
N SER A 6 -5.77 -1.87 14.74
CA SER A 6 -5.42 -0.45 14.70
C SER A 6 -4.70 -0.05 13.42
N ILE A 7 -3.72 -0.86 12.97
CA ILE A 7 -2.99 -0.54 11.74
C ILE A 7 -3.82 -0.81 10.47
N LEU A 8 -4.72 -1.79 10.51
CA LEU A 8 -5.66 -2.05 9.42
C LEU A 8 -6.62 -0.86 9.25
N GLN A 9 -7.18 -0.32 10.35
CA GLN A 9 -7.99 0.90 10.34
C GLN A 9 -7.20 2.11 9.84
N PHE A 10 -5.93 2.22 10.22
CA PHE A 10 -5.07 3.33 9.81
C PHE A 10 -4.74 3.31 8.31
N MET A 11 -4.48 2.13 7.73
CA MET A 11 -4.03 1.96 6.35
C MET A 11 -5.15 1.67 5.34
N THR A 12 -6.40 1.50 5.81
CA THR A 12 -7.52 1.16 4.94
C THR A 12 -8.77 1.96 5.29
N ARG A 13 -9.74 1.94 4.37
CA ARG A 13 -11.09 2.48 4.58
C ARG A 13 -12.10 1.39 4.92
N ILE A 14 -11.63 0.19 5.29
CA ILE A 14 -12.52 -0.90 5.73
C ILE A 14 -13.27 -0.46 7.00
N PRO A 15 -14.60 -0.55 7.03
CA PRO A 15 -15.41 -0.02 8.13
C PRO A 15 -15.38 -0.92 9.37
N ILE A 16 -14.26 -0.96 10.06
CA ILE A 16 -14.07 -1.71 11.31
C ILE A 16 -14.48 -0.82 12.47
N ARG A 17 -15.57 -1.17 13.18
CA ARG A 17 -16.11 -0.40 14.31
C ARG A 17 -15.61 -0.94 15.66
N ILE A 18 -14.30 -1.13 15.79
CA ILE A 18 -13.66 -1.60 17.01
C ILE A 18 -12.82 -0.45 17.56
N GLU A 19 -13.12 -0.02 18.78
CA GLU A 19 -12.30 0.96 19.47
C GLU A 19 -11.01 0.29 19.98
N THR A 20 -9.88 0.74 19.43
CA THR A 20 -8.57 0.14 19.77
C THR A 20 -7.83 0.90 20.86
N GLY A 21 -8.35 2.06 21.29
CA GLY A 21 -7.70 2.92 22.30
C GLY A 21 -6.35 3.51 21.81
N PHE A 22 -5.76 4.34 22.65
CA PHE A 22 -4.43 4.90 22.38
C PHE A 22 -3.34 3.89 22.79
N ASP A 23 -2.37 3.65 21.88
CA ASP A 23 -1.22 2.78 22.10
C ASP A 23 0.07 3.59 21.98
N GLU A 24 0.77 3.81 23.11
CA GLU A 24 2.07 4.49 23.11
C GLU A 24 3.11 3.76 22.24
N GLU A 25 2.97 2.45 22.12
CA GLU A 25 3.85 1.60 21.31
C GLU A 25 3.28 1.27 19.92
N PHE A 26 2.43 2.16 19.37
CA PHE A 26 1.80 1.96 18.06
C PHE A 26 2.80 1.64 16.94
N HIS A 27 4.04 2.13 17.04
CA HIS A 27 5.12 1.79 16.12
C HIS A 27 5.42 0.29 16.04
N LYS A 28 5.13 -0.51 17.07
CA LYS A 28 5.29 -1.97 17.00
C LYS A 28 4.31 -2.64 16.03
N SER A 29 3.29 -1.93 15.56
CA SER A 29 2.39 -2.40 14.51
C SER A 29 3.04 -2.47 13.12
N ILE A 30 4.24 -1.91 12.93
CA ILE A 30 5.02 -1.98 11.68
C ILE A 30 5.15 -3.44 11.18
N VAL A 31 5.31 -4.40 12.09
CA VAL A 31 5.42 -5.82 11.74
C VAL A 31 4.19 -6.36 10.99
N TYR A 32 3.03 -5.73 11.15
CA TYR A 32 1.77 -6.14 10.50
C TYR A 32 1.52 -5.47 9.15
N PHE A 33 2.39 -4.56 8.68
CA PHE A 33 2.20 -3.86 7.41
C PHE A 33 1.97 -4.83 6.22
N PRO A 34 2.80 -5.86 6.01
CA PRO A 34 2.54 -6.82 4.93
C PRO A 34 1.25 -7.62 5.11
N LEU A 35 0.83 -7.90 6.36
CA LEU A 35 -0.44 -8.58 6.62
C LEU A 35 -1.65 -7.70 6.25
N VAL A 36 -1.57 -6.38 6.48
CA VAL A 36 -2.56 -5.42 5.94
C VAL A 36 -2.55 -5.46 4.41
N GLY A 37 -1.37 -5.51 3.80
CA GLY A 37 -1.23 -5.69 2.35
C GLY A 37 -1.92 -6.97 1.86
N PHE A 38 -1.79 -8.07 2.59
CA PHE A 38 -2.45 -9.33 2.27
C PHE A 38 -3.98 -9.22 2.32
N VAL A 39 -4.54 -8.59 3.35
CA VAL A 39 -6.01 -8.34 3.43
C VAL A 39 -6.48 -7.53 2.24
N ILE A 40 -5.78 -6.44 1.88
CA ILE A 40 -6.11 -5.63 0.71
C ILE A 40 -6.04 -6.48 -0.56
N GLY A 41 -4.98 -7.27 -0.73
CA GLY A 41 -4.78 -8.13 -1.89
C GLY A 41 -5.86 -9.19 -2.06
N VAL A 42 -6.31 -9.82 -0.96
CA VAL A 42 -7.43 -10.78 -0.98
C VAL A 42 -8.72 -10.10 -1.42
N ILE A 43 -9.04 -8.93 -0.88
CA ILE A 43 -10.22 -8.15 -1.31
C ILE A 43 -10.13 -7.84 -2.79
N THR A 44 -9.00 -7.34 -3.25
CA THR A 44 -8.76 -6.97 -4.64
C THR A 44 -8.87 -8.18 -5.57
N TYR A 45 -8.35 -9.34 -5.15
CA TYR A 45 -8.46 -10.61 -5.89
C TYR A 45 -9.92 -11.07 -6.01
N ILE A 46 -10.69 -11.06 -4.92
CA ILE A 46 -12.10 -11.48 -4.93
C ILE A 46 -12.92 -10.64 -5.91
N PHE A 47 -12.78 -9.31 -5.85
CA PHE A 47 -13.47 -8.41 -6.76
C PHE A 47 -12.97 -8.55 -8.20
N GLY A 48 -11.67 -8.81 -8.40
CA GLY A 48 -11.09 -9.10 -9.69
C GLY A 48 -11.65 -10.38 -10.31
N TRP A 49 -11.72 -11.44 -9.54
CA TRP A 49 -12.32 -12.71 -9.96
C TRP A 49 -13.80 -12.55 -10.33
N LEU A 50 -14.58 -11.84 -9.50
CA LEU A 50 -15.97 -11.52 -9.80
C LEU A 50 -16.12 -10.66 -11.05
N SER A 51 -15.26 -9.66 -11.26
CA SER A 51 -15.33 -8.79 -12.43
C SER A 51 -15.08 -9.54 -13.74
N LEU A 52 -14.22 -10.55 -13.72
CA LEU A 52 -13.95 -11.41 -14.90
C LEU A 52 -15.12 -12.30 -15.33
N THR A 53 -16.15 -12.46 -14.50
CA THR A 53 -17.39 -13.15 -14.89
C THR A 53 -18.30 -12.25 -15.75
N ILE A 54 -18.05 -10.94 -15.78
CA ILE A 54 -18.93 -9.94 -16.43
C ILE A 54 -18.16 -9.17 -17.51
N PHE A 55 -16.88 -8.88 -17.28
CA PHE A 55 -16.08 -7.99 -18.10
C PHE A 55 -14.86 -8.71 -18.70
N ASP A 56 -14.33 -8.14 -19.76
CA ASP A 56 -13.06 -8.58 -20.34
C ASP A 56 -11.85 -8.28 -19.39
N PRO A 57 -10.66 -8.85 -19.69
CA PRO A 57 -9.47 -8.67 -18.85
C PRO A 57 -9.08 -7.21 -18.62
N PHE A 58 -9.23 -6.34 -19.62
CA PHE A 58 -8.82 -4.94 -19.50
C PHE A 58 -9.73 -4.16 -18.56
N ILE A 59 -11.04 -4.29 -18.70
CA ILE A 59 -12.01 -3.65 -17.78
C ILE A 59 -11.86 -4.22 -16.38
N SER A 60 -11.64 -5.53 -16.24
CA SER A 60 -11.37 -6.16 -14.95
C SER A 60 -10.11 -5.62 -14.28
N ALA A 61 -9.05 -5.33 -15.04
CA ALA A 61 -7.84 -4.71 -14.51
C ALA A 61 -8.09 -3.29 -13.97
N ILE A 62 -8.98 -2.53 -14.62
CA ILE A 62 -9.43 -1.21 -14.13
C ILE A 62 -10.21 -1.38 -12.83
N VAL A 63 -11.15 -2.32 -12.76
CA VAL A 63 -11.93 -2.63 -11.54
C VAL A 63 -11.00 -3.02 -10.38
N ILE A 64 -10.05 -3.91 -10.62
CA ILE A 64 -9.04 -4.35 -9.64
C ILE A 64 -8.28 -3.13 -9.08
N THR A 65 -7.81 -2.25 -9.96
CA THR A 65 -7.09 -1.03 -9.56
C THR A 65 -7.99 -0.10 -8.74
N LEU A 66 -9.23 0.10 -9.17
CA LEU A 66 -10.21 0.93 -8.46
C LEU A 66 -10.49 0.39 -7.05
N ILE A 67 -10.75 -0.92 -6.91
CA ILE A 67 -11.00 -1.55 -5.60
C ILE A 67 -9.82 -1.37 -4.65
N GLU A 68 -8.58 -1.46 -5.12
CA GLU A 68 -7.42 -1.21 -4.27
C GLU A 68 -7.37 0.26 -3.81
N VAL A 69 -7.62 1.21 -4.71
CA VAL A 69 -7.67 2.64 -4.37
C VAL A 69 -8.77 2.92 -3.35
N LEU A 70 -9.98 2.39 -3.56
CA LEU A 70 -11.09 2.56 -2.62
C LEU A 70 -10.79 1.92 -1.26
N THR A 71 -10.20 0.72 -1.24
CA THR A 71 -9.86 0.01 -0.01
C THR A 71 -8.81 0.76 0.81
N THR A 72 -7.84 1.38 0.16
CA THR A 72 -6.75 2.14 0.83
C THR A 72 -7.09 3.62 1.05
N GLY A 73 -8.15 4.12 0.40
CA GLY A 73 -8.47 5.56 0.38
C GLY A 73 -7.41 6.40 -0.31
N GLY A 74 -6.60 5.80 -1.18
CA GLY A 74 -5.57 6.50 -1.94
C GLY A 74 -4.35 6.96 -1.12
N LEU A 75 -4.22 6.58 0.16
CA LEU A 75 -3.21 7.10 1.10
C LEU A 75 -1.77 7.17 0.52
N HIS A 76 -1.35 6.12 -0.19
CA HIS A 76 0.02 6.07 -0.74
C HIS A 76 0.12 6.77 -2.10
N ILE A 77 -0.97 6.84 -2.86
CA ILE A 77 -1.06 7.56 -4.14
C ILE A 77 -0.99 9.06 -3.88
N ASP A 78 -1.70 9.54 -2.86
CA ASP A 78 -1.64 10.92 -2.39
C ASP A 78 -0.20 11.33 -2.01
N GLY A 79 0.46 10.52 -1.17
CA GLY A 79 1.85 10.77 -0.81
C GLY A 79 2.84 10.71 -1.99
N LEU A 80 2.56 9.91 -3.03
CA LEU A 80 3.33 9.93 -4.27
C LEU A 80 3.16 11.28 -4.98
N GLY A 81 1.91 11.74 -5.12
CA GLY A 81 1.59 13.02 -5.74
C GLY A 81 2.30 14.19 -5.04
N ASP A 82 2.14 14.29 -3.73
CA ASP A 82 2.81 15.30 -2.89
C ASP A 82 4.31 15.31 -3.09
N THR A 83 4.91 14.10 -3.16
CA THR A 83 6.35 13.94 -3.35
C THR A 83 6.80 14.44 -4.71
N PHE A 84 6.05 14.13 -5.77
CA PHE A 84 6.41 14.58 -7.13
C PHE A 84 6.26 16.09 -7.28
N ASP A 85 5.19 16.69 -6.78
CA ASP A 85 5.05 18.16 -6.81
C ASP A 85 6.18 18.85 -6.03
N ALA A 86 6.54 18.29 -4.88
CA ALA A 86 7.59 18.85 -4.04
C ALA A 86 8.98 18.73 -4.68
N ILE A 87 9.39 17.55 -5.15
CA ILE A 87 10.72 17.31 -5.71
C ILE A 87 10.92 18.09 -7.02
N TYR A 88 9.92 18.07 -7.90
CA TYR A 88 10.01 18.75 -9.20
C TYR A 88 9.71 20.27 -9.13
N SER A 89 9.42 20.81 -7.94
CA SER A 89 9.28 22.25 -7.72
C SER A 89 10.59 23.02 -7.86
N ASN A 90 11.73 22.34 -7.77
CA ASN A 90 13.08 22.92 -7.77
C ASN A 90 13.24 24.06 -6.74
N ARG A 91 12.69 23.87 -5.52
CA ARG A 91 12.72 24.82 -4.42
C ARG A 91 13.67 24.37 -3.30
N ASP A 92 13.93 25.25 -2.33
CA ASP A 92 14.65 24.92 -1.11
C ASP A 92 13.87 23.92 -0.23
N LYS A 93 14.56 23.34 0.75
CA LYS A 93 14.01 22.30 1.63
C LYS A 93 12.74 22.74 2.37
N GLU A 94 12.75 23.97 2.85
CA GLU A 94 11.63 24.56 3.62
C GLU A 94 10.38 24.63 2.74
N ARG A 95 10.54 25.12 1.52
CA ARG A 95 9.44 25.24 0.55
C ARG A 95 8.96 23.89 0.04
N ILE A 96 9.86 22.91 -0.17
CA ILE A 96 9.51 21.53 -0.49
C ILE A 96 8.58 20.94 0.60
N LEU A 97 8.93 21.12 1.89
CA LEU A 97 8.12 20.63 2.99
C LEU A 97 6.75 21.32 3.12
N GLU A 98 6.64 22.57 2.68
CA GLU A 98 5.37 23.30 2.57
C GLU A 98 4.50 22.74 1.44
N ILE A 99 5.06 22.55 0.24
CA ILE A 99 4.36 22.00 -0.92
C ILE A 99 3.78 20.63 -0.58
N MET A 100 4.54 19.75 0.08
CA MET A 100 4.04 18.44 0.53
C MET A 100 2.90 18.49 1.57
N LYS A 101 2.49 19.66 2.06
CA LYS A 101 1.33 19.85 2.95
C LYS A 101 0.17 20.52 2.24
N ASP A 102 0.40 21.01 1.04
CA ASP A 102 -0.61 21.69 0.25
C ASP A 102 -1.56 20.63 -0.35
N SER A 103 -2.84 20.76 -0.08
CA SER A 103 -3.85 19.83 -0.61
C SER A 103 -4.19 20.04 -2.09
N ARG A 104 -3.57 21.02 -2.74
CA ARG A 104 -3.77 21.30 -4.17
C ARG A 104 -2.95 20.32 -5.01
N LEU A 105 -3.60 19.74 -6.01
CA LEU A 105 -2.96 18.86 -6.98
C LEU A 105 -2.19 19.69 -8.02
N GLY A 106 -0.87 19.52 -8.08
CA GLY A 106 -0.05 20.10 -9.11
C GLY A 106 0.07 19.23 -10.36
N THR A 107 0.65 19.77 -11.42
CA THR A 107 0.83 19.07 -12.70
C THR A 107 1.74 17.84 -12.56
N ASN A 108 2.81 17.93 -11.77
CA ASN A 108 3.73 16.79 -11.58
C ASN A 108 3.06 15.66 -10.80
N SER A 109 2.26 16.00 -9.79
CA SER A 109 1.43 15.06 -9.05
C SER A 109 0.45 14.34 -9.98
N LEU A 110 -0.30 15.10 -10.79
CA LEU A 110 -1.25 14.54 -11.75
C LEU A 110 -0.57 13.56 -12.71
N LEU A 111 0.55 13.94 -13.30
CA LEU A 111 1.30 13.09 -14.24
C LEU A 111 1.82 11.81 -13.54
N ALA A 112 2.40 11.94 -12.34
CA ALA A 112 2.91 10.80 -11.59
C ALA A 112 1.80 9.80 -11.24
N ILE A 113 0.65 10.28 -10.76
CA ILE A 113 -0.51 9.45 -10.42
C ILE A 113 -1.09 8.80 -11.69
N MET A 114 -1.24 9.57 -12.76
CA MET A 114 -1.76 9.05 -14.04
C MET A 114 -0.88 7.91 -14.58
N PHE A 115 0.43 8.11 -14.67
CA PHE A 115 1.34 7.07 -15.13
C PHE A 115 1.36 5.86 -14.20
N LEU A 116 1.32 6.05 -12.87
CA LEU A 116 1.21 4.94 -11.93
C LEU A 116 -0.04 4.10 -12.20
N ILE A 117 -1.20 4.74 -12.35
CA ILE A 117 -2.48 4.05 -12.61
C ILE A 117 -2.45 3.32 -13.95
N LEU A 118 -1.98 3.98 -15.03
CA LEU A 118 -1.88 3.37 -16.36
C LEU A 118 -0.98 2.15 -16.37
N LEU A 119 0.22 2.25 -15.77
CA LEU A 119 1.15 1.12 -15.67
C LEU A 119 0.55 -0.01 -14.85
N LYS A 120 -0.11 0.31 -13.73
CA LYS A 120 -0.76 -0.68 -12.87
C LYS A 120 -1.86 -1.43 -13.61
N VAL A 121 -2.76 -0.73 -14.31
CA VAL A 121 -3.80 -1.34 -15.13
C VAL A 121 -3.17 -2.22 -16.22
N GLY A 122 -2.13 -1.75 -16.92
CA GLY A 122 -1.43 -2.51 -17.94
C GLY A 122 -0.81 -3.80 -17.40
N PHE A 123 -0.10 -3.75 -16.28
CA PHE A 123 0.49 -4.93 -15.65
C PHE A 123 -0.58 -5.91 -15.15
N ILE A 124 -1.64 -5.42 -14.49
CA ILE A 124 -2.74 -6.29 -14.02
C ILE A 124 -3.42 -6.96 -15.21
N ASN A 125 -3.71 -6.22 -16.29
CA ASN A 125 -4.27 -6.79 -17.50
C ASN A 125 -3.39 -7.92 -18.07
N SER A 126 -2.07 -7.71 -18.10
CA SER A 126 -1.13 -8.76 -18.52
C SER A 126 -1.18 -9.98 -17.60
N LEU A 127 -1.25 -9.81 -16.29
CA LEU A 127 -1.40 -10.93 -15.35
C LEU A 127 -2.70 -11.70 -15.59
N VAL A 128 -3.81 -10.99 -15.77
CA VAL A 128 -5.12 -11.60 -16.02
C VAL A 128 -5.10 -12.41 -17.34
N GLN A 129 -4.58 -11.84 -18.42
CA GLN A 129 -4.48 -12.54 -19.71
C GLN A 129 -3.63 -13.80 -19.67
N ASN A 130 -2.64 -13.86 -18.78
CA ASN A 130 -1.78 -15.03 -18.59
C ASN A 130 -2.29 -16.01 -17.52
N GLY A 131 -3.51 -15.84 -16.99
CA GLY A 131 -4.07 -16.70 -15.94
C GLY A 131 -3.43 -16.54 -14.58
N LEU A 132 -2.72 -15.43 -14.36
CA LEU A 132 -1.94 -15.15 -13.14
C LEU A 132 -2.64 -14.15 -12.21
N LEU A 133 -3.98 -14.05 -12.27
CA LEU A 133 -4.76 -13.13 -11.42
C LEU A 133 -4.39 -13.25 -9.93
N TRP A 134 -4.10 -14.45 -9.44
CA TRP A 134 -3.76 -14.69 -8.04
C TRP A 134 -2.54 -13.89 -7.53
N LEU A 135 -1.63 -13.48 -8.42
CA LEU A 135 -0.48 -12.66 -8.08
C LEU A 135 -0.89 -11.26 -7.58
N VAL A 136 -2.09 -10.80 -7.93
CA VAL A 136 -2.63 -9.52 -7.44
C VAL A 136 -2.71 -9.48 -5.91
N ILE A 137 -2.87 -10.65 -5.25
CA ILE A 137 -2.88 -10.76 -3.78
C ILE A 137 -1.57 -10.23 -3.17
N PHE A 138 -0.44 -10.45 -3.84
CA PHE A 138 0.88 -10.14 -3.31
C PHE A 138 1.38 -8.74 -3.67
N MET A 139 0.78 -8.06 -4.64
CA MET A 139 1.17 -6.69 -5.01
C MET A 139 1.14 -5.73 -3.80
N PRO A 140 0.04 -5.65 -3.02
CA PRO A 140 0.01 -4.80 -1.83
C PRO A 140 0.92 -5.31 -0.71
N VAL A 141 1.17 -6.62 -0.59
CA VAL A 141 2.11 -7.19 0.40
C VAL A 141 3.51 -6.66 0.17
N ILE A 142 4.00 -6.77 -1.08
CA ILE A 142 5.34 -6.29 -1.47
C ILE A 142 5.46 -4.78 -1.26
N GLY A 143 4.43 -4.02 -1.64
CA GLY A 143 4.39 -2.58 -1.41
C GLY A 143 4.53 -2.21 0.08
N ARG A 144 3.86 -2.93 0.99
CA ARG A 144 3.95 -2.69 2.44
C ARG A 144 5.29 -3.14 3.04
N ILE A 145 5.94 -4.15 2.48
CA ILE A 145 7.33 -4.47 2.83
C ILE A 145 8.24 -3.29 2.49
N GLY A 146 8.09 -2.68 1.31
CA GLY A 146 8.83 -1.49 0.94
C GLY A 146 8.61 -0.32 1.91
N VAL A 147 7.36 -0.01 2.25
CA VAL A 147 7.03 1.02 3.25
C VAL A 147 7.66 0.70 4.61
N MET A 148 7.59 -0.55 5.05
CA MET A 148 8.20 -0.98 6.30
C MET A 148 9.72 -0.80 6.29
N MET A 149 10.42 -1.13 5.21
CA MET A 149 11.86 -0.92 5.08
C MET A 149 12.24 0.55 5.26
N MET A 150 11.40 1.49 4.78
CA MET A 150 11.61 2.92 4.95
C MET A 150 11.43 3.41 6.40
N THR A 151 10.94 2.57 7.32
CA THR A 151 10.87 2.93 8.75
C THR A 151 12.18 2.64 9.50
N TYR A 152 13.12 1.91 8.91
CA TYR A 152 14.36 1.48 9.57
C TYR A 152 15.49 2.49 9.37
N LYS A 153 16.09 2.96 10.45
CA LYS A 153 17.22 3.90 10.46
C LYS A 153 17.02 5.18 9.63
N THR A 154 15.78 5.56 9.37
CA THR A 154 15.44 6.79 8.66
C THR A 154 15.10 7.91 9.63
N VAL A 155 15.22 9.14 9.16
CA VAL A 155 14.94 10.34 9.95
C VAL A 155 13.84 11.13 9.25
N THR A 156 12.84 11.58 10.01
CA THR A 156 11.82 12.48 9.47
C THR A 156 12.34 13.90 9.40
N PRO A 157 12.12 14.63 8.31
CA PRO A 157 12.49 16.04 8.20
C PRO A 157 11.54 16.97 8.96
N ARG A 158 10.44 16.44 9.53
CA ARG A 158 9.37 17.20 10.19
C ARG A 158 9.29 16.87 11.68
N ALA A 159 9.07 17.89 12.50
CA ALA A 159 8.85 17.70 13.94
C ALA A 159 7.52 17.00 14.25
N LYS A 160 6.48 17.20 13.41
CA LYS A 160 5.13 16.60 13.58
C LYS A 160 4.60 16.09 12.25
N GLY A 161 3.93 14.93 12.27
CA GLY A 161 3.29 14.32 11.11
C GLY A 161 2.98 12.85 11.34
N MET A 162 2.11 12.25 10.52
CA MET A 162 1.75 10.82 10.61
C MET A 162 2.97 9.90 10.47
N GLY A 163 3.94 10.26 9.62
CA GLY A 163 5.17 9.51 9.45
C GLY A 163 5.99 9.37 10.74
N ASN A 164 5.91 10.34 11.67
CA ASN A 164 6.64 10.29 12.94
C ASN A 164 6.18 9.15 13.86
N LEU A 165 5.02 8.54 13.57
CA LEU A 165 4.56 7.36 14.29
C LEU A 165 5.44 6.15 13.99
N PHE A 166 6.09 6.09 12.82
CA PHE A 166 6.78 4.91 12.30
C PHE A 166 8.23 5.16 11.88
N ILE A 167 8.54 6.32 11.28
CA ILE A 167 9.88 6.63 10.74
C ILE A 167 10.92 6.59 11.85
N GLY A 168 12.02 5.85 11.63
CA GLY A 168 13.11 5.66 12.57
C GLY A 168 12.82 4.66 13.70
N LYS A 169 11.59 4.09 13.77
CA LYS A 169 11.17 3.15 14.83
C LYS A 169 11.12 1.69 14.39
N GLY A 170 11.26 1.43 13.11
CA GLY A 170 11.39 0.06 12.59
C GLY A 170 12.67 -0.60 13.08
N THR A 171 12.61 -1.90 13.38
CA THR A 171 13.77 -2.70 13.77
C THR A 171 14.08 -3.76 12.73
N MET A 172 15.34 -4.20 12.64
CA MET A 172 15.71 -5.30 11.75
C MET A 172 14.94 -6.58 12.08
N GLY A 173 14.67 -6.85 13.36
CA GLY A 173 13.86 -7.98 13.78
C GLY A 173 12.44 -7.95 13.20
N MET A 174 11.77 -6.77 13.22
CA MET A 174 10.44 -6.62 12.60
C MET A 174 10.48 -6.87 11.10
N ILE A 175 11.52 -6.39 10.40
CA ILE A 175 11.68 -6.57 8.96
C ILE A 175 11.87 -8.04 8.62
N ILE A 176 12.79 -8.72 9.31
CA ILE A 176 13.04 -10.16 9.09
C ILE A 176 11.78 -10.97 9.36
N THR A 177 11.11 -10.75 10.48
CA THR A 177 9.86 -11.44 10.82
C THR A 177 8.81 -11.26 9.74
N ALA A 178 8.63 -10.03 9.26
CA ALA A 178 7.64 -9.73 8.23
C ALA A 178 7.99 -10.35 6.87
N ILE A 179 9.24 -10.35 6.48
CA ILE A 179 9.70 -11.02 5.25
C ILE A 179 9.48 -12.54 5.35
N VAL A 180 9.85 -13.15 6.49
CA VAL A 180 9.71 -14.60 6.69
C VAL A 180 8.26 -15.03 6.58
N TYR A 181 7.33 -14.44 7.35
CA TYR A 181 5.94 -14.86 7.26
C TYR A 181 5.29 -14.53 5.90
N SER A 182 5.67 -13.41 5.26
CA SER A 182 5.18 -13.07 3.92
C SER A 182 5.67 -14.09 2.88
N SER A 183 6.93 -14.52 2.96
CA SER A 183 7.47 -15.58 2.09
C SER A 183 6.75 -16.91 2.29
N ILE A 184 6.46 -17.28 3.55
CA ILE A 184 5.68 -18.48 3.87
C ILE A 184 4.28 -18.39 3.24
N LEU A 185 3.59 -17.25 3.38
CA LEU A 185 2.28 -17.03 2.77
C LEU A 185 2.31 -17.17 1.25
N ILE A 186 3.31 -16.60 0.59
CA ILE A 186 3.48 -16.70 -0.87
C ILE A 186 3.68 -18.15 -1.29
N ILE A 187 4.56 -18.90 -0.61
CA ILE A 187 4.86 -20.30 -0.93
C ILE A 187 3.63 -21.18 -0.72
N LEU A 188 2.91 -21.02 0.40
CA LEU A 188 1.73 -21.83 0.70
C LEU A 188 0.62 -21.60 -0.30
N LEU A 189 0.29 -20.34 -0.62
CA LEU A 189 -0.73 -20.00 -1.61
C LEU A 189 -0.31 -20.38 -3.03
N GLY A 190 0.95 -20.15 -3.40
CA GLY A 190 1.47 -20.59 -4.69
C GLY A 190 1.33 -22.11 -4.88
N LYS A 191 1.76 -22.91 -3.90
CA LYS A 191 1.58 -24.37 -3.96
C LYS A 191 0.11 -24.79 -4.09
N PHE A 192 -0.79 -24.16 -3.32
CA PHE A 192 -2.22 -24.49 -3.38
C PHE A 192 -2.82 -24.21 -4.76
N ILE A 193 -2.40 -23.15 -5.44
CA ILE A 193 -2.90 -22.78 -6.76
C ILE A 193 -2.29 -23.64 -7.87
N PHE A 194 -1.01 -24.04 -7.75
CA PHE A 194 -0.35 -24.90 -8.76
C PHE A 194 -0.72 -26.39 -8.65
N LEU A 195 -1.41 -26.82 -7.58
CA LEU A 195 -1.88 -28.18 -7.38
C LEU A 195 -3.33 -28.38 -7.84
N GLN A 196 -3.99 -27.35 -8.34
CA GLN A 196 -5.32 -27.40 -8.97
C GLN A 196 -5.20 -27.30 -10.50
#